data_258dfd73b593a7000b8f21cfee0c0773
#
_entry.id   258dfd73b593a7000b8f21cfee0c0773
#
_cell.length_a   1.000
_cell.length_b   1.000
_cell.length_c   1.000
_cell.angle_alpha   90.00
_cell.angle_beta   90.00
_cell.angle_gamma   90.00
#
_symmetry.space_group_name_H-M   'P 1'
#
loop_
_entity.id
_entity.type
_entity.pdbx_description
1 polymer ?
#
loop_
_entity_poly.entity_id
_entity_poly.type
_entity_poly.pdbx_seq_one_letter_code
_entity_poly.pdbx_strand_id
1 'polypeptide(L)'
;MELRGETNMKKLLCTVLALGMAMSMAACGAAPAASSAVASSEAASSEAPSSEATEAAAEESDLEYILGNGKMVIGYTVYEPMNYTDENGEFVGFDTDLAKAVCAELGVEPEFVEINWDTKETELAAKSIDCIWNGLTLTPEREANMACTDPYVKNAQVVVMKKDAGYTGTADLVGKTLVAEAGSACEETITGDENLSQGELVTKTVQTDCLMEVAAGTADAAVLDLTLATAMIGEGTDYANLVIKDELNAEEYGVAFRKGSDVPAAVNEAFDALKADGTMDKLAQKYSLTLAD
;
A
#
# COMPACT_ATOMS: atom_id res chain seq x y z
N MET A 1 -21.30 -57.02 -12.69
CA MET A 1 -21.40 -57.32 -11.25
C MET A 1 -21.55 -55.97 -10.56
N GLU A 2 -22.83 -55.66 -10.31
CA GLU A 2 -23.31 -54.43 -9.66
C GLU A 2 -22.89 -54.38 -8.19
N LEU A 3 -22.90 -53.18 -7.66
CA LEU A 3 -23.52 -52.72 -6.38
C LEU A 3 -22.97 -51.30 -6.12
N ARG A 4 -23.69 -50.22 -6.36
CA ARG A 4 -24.78 -49.56 -5.60
C ARG A 4 -24.47 -49.31 -4.11
N GLY A 5 -24.56 -48.05 -3.71
CA GLY A 5 -24.66 -47.52 -2.35
C GLY A 5 -24.49 -45.99 -2.38
N GLU A 6 -25.46 -45.23 -2.69
CA GLU A 6 -26.55 -44.51 -2.01
C GLU A 6 -26.08 -43.54 -0.87
N THR A 7 -26.21 -42.29 -1.18
CA THR A 7 -26.80 -41.15 -0.46
C THR A 7 -26.81 -41.12 1.08
N ASN A 8 -26.34 -40.03 1.64
CA ASN A 8 -27.02 -39.43 2.80
C ASN A 8 -26.88 -37.89 2.83
N MET A 9 -27.96 -37.29 2.42
CA MET A 9 -28.28 -35.89 2.52
C MET A 9 -28.91 -35.67 3.93
N LYS A 10 -28.32 -34.92 4.80
CA LYS A 10 -28.97 -34.42 6.03
C LYS A 10 -29.14 -32.93 5.97
N LYS A 11 -30.37 -32.55 5.61
CA LYS A 11 -30.97 -31.27 5.86
C LYS A 11 -31.10 -31.08 7.38
N LEU A 12 -30.72 -29.92 7.91
CA LEU A 12 -31.20 -29.46 9.20
C LEU A 12 -31.55 -27.97 9.11
N LEU A 13 -32.68 -27.76 9.27
CA LEU A 13 -33.80 -26.88 9.38
C LEU A 13 -33.51 -25.65 10.26
N CYS A 14 -34.04 -24.53 9.78
CA CYS A 14 -34.16 -23.22 10.42
C CYS A 14 -34.80 -23.27 11.82
N THR A 15 -34.35 -22.39 12.69
CA THR A 15 -35.23 -21.87 13.77
C THR A 15 -34.97 -20.38 13.91
N VAL A 16 -36.01 -19.62 13.52
CA VAL A 16 -36.23 -18.21 13.78
C VAL A 16 -36.71 -18.08 15.23
N LEU A 17 -36.15 -17.18 16.02
CA LEU A 17 -36.80 -16.67 17.22
C LEU A 17 -36.65 -15.15 17.27
N ALA A 18 -37.77 -14.50 16.96
CA ALA A 18 -38.03 -13.09 17.20
C ALA A 18 -38.72 -12.97 18.58
N LEU A 19 -38.36 -11.96 19.36
CA LEU A 19 -39.17 -11.24 20.40
C LEU A 19 -38.18 -10.42 21.22
N GLY A 20 -38.37 -9.18 21.61
CA GLY A 20 -39.50 -8.28 21.58
C GLY A 20 -39.07 -6.90 22.07
N MET A 21 -39.84 -5.93 21.72
CA MET A 21 -39.77 -4.51 22.07
C MET A 21 -39.80 -4.25 23.58
N ALA A 22 -39.16 -3.16 24.01
CA ALA A 22 -39.71 -2.30 25.05
C ALA A 22 -39.27 -0.85 24.81
N MET A 23 -40.25 -0.04 24.42
CA MET A 23 -40.25 1.42 24.49
C MET A 23 -40.31 1.87 25.94
N SER A 24 -39.66 2.97 26.28
CA SER A 24 -40.12 3.91 27.28
C SER A 24 -39.74 5.35 26.93
N MET A 25 -40.76 6.12 26.58
CA MET A 25 -40.78 7.58 26.54
C MET A 25 -41.11 8.12 27.92
N ALA A 26 -40.50 9.24 28.32
CA ALA A 26 -41.05 10.31 29.14
C ALA A 26 -40.10 11.49 29.04
N ALA A 27 -40.36 12.55 28.38
CA ALA A 27 -41.35 13.63 28.51
C ALA A 27 -40.89 14.77 29.47
N CYS A 28 -40.60 15.93 28.83
CA CYS A 28 -40.95 17.33 29.18
C CYS A 28 -40.48 17.92 30.51
N GLY A 29 -39.88 19.13 30.39
CA GLY A 29 -39.84 20.13 31.44
C GLY A 29 -39.15 21.42 30.98
N ALA A 30 -39.94 22.44 30.69
CA ALA A 30 -39.63 23.73 30.11
C ALA A 30 -38.87 24.69 31.04
N ALA A 31 -38.23 25.67 30.41
CA ALA A 31 -37.65 26.86 31.02
C ALA A 31 -38.75 27.77 31.67
N PRO A 32 -38.41 28.81 32.47
CA PRO A 32 -38.02 30.08 31.87
C PRO A 32 -36.98 30.92 32.66
N ALA A 33 -36.61 32.02 32.01
CA ALA A 33 -35.66 33.08 32.31
C ALA A 33 -36.01 33.96 33.50
N ALA A 34 -34.98 34.67 34.01
CA ALA A 34 -34.88 36.13 34.30
C ALA A 34 -33.68 36.42 35.21
N SER A 35 -32.69 37.17 34.77
CA SER A 35 -32.56 38.62 34.83
C SER A 35 -31.89 39.19 36.10
N SER A 36 -30.81 39.95 35.81
CA SER A 36 -30.31 41.16 36.54
C SER A 36 -29.47 40.97 37.80
N ALA A 37 -28.31 41.54 37.98
CA ALA A 37 -27.72 42.79 37.77
C ALA A 37 -26.42 42.91 38.62
N VAL A 38 -25.42 43.46 38.00
CA VAL A 38 -24.40 44.45 38.49
C VAL A 38 -23.97 44.43 39.95
N ALA A 39 -22.68 44.28 40.19
CA ALA A 39 -21.87 45.22 40.98
C ALA A 39 -20.37 44.98 40.74
N SER A 40 -19.71 46.07 40.42
CA SER A 40 -18.30 46.34 40.30
C SER A 40 -17.57 46.25 41.63
N SER A 41 -16.32 45.75 41.64
CA SER A 41 -15.29 46.30 42.56
C SER A 41 -13.91 45.91 42.05
N GLU A 42 -13.09 46.94 41.83
CA GLU A 42 -11.65 46.88 41.55
C GLU A 42 -10.85 46.33 42.74
N ALA A 43 -9.74 45.64 42.47
CA ALA A 43 -8.41 46.12 42.88
C ALA A 43 -7.31 45.08 42.65
N ALA A 44 -6.33 45.51 41.88
CA ALA A 44 -4.86 45.43 42.09
C ALA A 44 -4.14 44.08 42.05
N SER A 45 -3.38 43.93 40.93
CA SER A 45 -1.95 43.68 40.84
C SER A 45 -1.28 42.57 41.68
N SER A 46 -0.78 41.55 40.98
CA SER A 46 0.60 41.09 41.21
C SER A 46 1.06 40.25 39.98
N GLU A 47 2.08 40.78 39.31
CA GLU A 47 2.83 40.09 38.29
C GLU A 47 3.59 38.89 38.88
N ALA A 48 3.50 37.76 38.22
CA ALA A 48 4.58 36.80 38.15
C ALA A 48 4.58 36.18 36.76
N PRO A 49 5.69 36.21 36.00
CA PRO A 49 5.75 35.54 34.73
C PRO A 49 5.90 34.02 34.97
N SER A 50 4.84 33.27 34.79
CA SER A 50 4.94 31.84 34.60
C SER A 50 5.42 31.65 33.17
N SER A 51 6.69 31.33 33.00
CA SER A 51 7.22 30.73 31.81
C SER A 51 6.68 29.29 31.76
N GLU A 52 5.52 29.09 31.19
CA GLU A 52 5.16 27.80 30.65
C GLU A 52 6.08 27.58 29.45
N ALA A 53 7.22 26.94 29.73
CA ALA A 53 7.89 26.15 28.75
C ALA A 53 6.86 25.06 28.33
N THR A 54 6.29 25.24 27.17
CA THR A 54 5.62 24.13 26.46
C THR A 54 6.72 23.11 26.24
N GLU A 55 6.81 22.11 27.12
CA GLU A 55 7.47 20.85 26.79
C GLU A 55 6.72 20.35 25.54
N ALA A 56 7.34 20.55 24.38
CA ALA A 56 7.00 19.75 23.22
C ALA A 56 7.18 18.30 23.69
N ALA A 57 6.10 17.53 23.77
CA ALA A 57 6.18 16.12 23.97
C ALA A 57 7.18 15.61 22.93
N ALA A 58 8.30 15.05 23.36
CA ALA A 58 9.25 14.42 22.46
C ALA A 58 8.43 13.38 21.71
N GLU A 59 8.31 13.53 20.39
CA GLU A 59 7.70 12.51 19.56
C GLU A 59 8.50 11.22 19.82
N GLU A 60 7.81 10.16 20.21
CA GLU A 60 8.43 8.87 20.50
C GLU A 60 9.14 8.42 19.21
N SER A 61 10.45 8.15 19.27
CA SER A 61 11.23 7.67 18.13
C SER A 61 10.67 6.34 17.62
N ASP A 62 10.23 6.29 16.37
CA ASP A 62 9.79 5.05 15.73
C ASP A 62 10.95 4.04 15.62
N LEU A 63 12.19 4.54 15.45
CA LEU A 63 13.38 3.69 15.42
C LEU A 63 13.61 3.01 16.79
N GLU A 64 13.55 3.77 17.89
CA GLU A 64 13.68 3.20 19.23
C GLU A 64 12.56 2.19 19.52
N TYR A 65 11.34 2.45 19.06
CA TYR A 65 10.21 1.53 19.18
C TYR A 65 10.49 0.21 18.43
N ILE A 66 10.94 0.26 17.18
CA ILE A 66 11.27 -0.92 16.37
C ILE A 66 12.43 -1.71 17.01
N LEU A 67 13.51 -1.02 17.39
CA LEU A 67 14.66 -1.64 18.04
C LEU A 67 14.29 -2.27 19.40
N GLY A 68 13.44 -1.59 20.19
CA GLY A 68 12.96 -2.08 21.46
C GLY A 68 12.06 -3.31 21.36
N ASN A 69 11.29 -3.44 20.29
CA ASN A 69 10.47 -4.60 19.98
C ASN A 69 11.27 -5.75 19.34
N GLY A 70 12.48 -5.48 18.85
CA GLY A 70 13.33 -6.45 18.18
C GLY A 70 12.78 -6.92 16.82
N LYS A 71 11.82 -6.22 16.26
CA LYS A 71 11.22 -6.54 14.95
C LYS A 71 10.72 -5.31 14.22
N MET A 72 10.68 -5.39 12.87
CA MET A 72 10.05 -4.43 11.98
C MET A 72 8.88 -5.10 11.28
N VAL A 73 7.67 -4.54 11.41
CA VAL A 73 6.45 -5.04 10.75
C VAL A 73 6.29 -4.36 9.39
N ILE A 74 6.38 -5.17 8.33
CA ILE A 74 6.49 -4.73 6.94
C ILE A 74 5.19 -5.04 6.21
N GLY A 75 4.49 -4.00 5.75
CA GLY A 75 3.28 -4.14 4.95
C GLY A 75 3.60 -4.37 3.47
N TYR A 76 2.97 -5.40 2.87
CA TYR A 76 3.14 -5.76 1.46
C TYR A 76 1.84 -6.28 0.83
N THR A 77 1.76 -6.29 -0.50
CA THR A 77 0.83 -7.09 -1.31
C THR A 77 1.59 -8.10 -2.13
N VAL A 78 0.92 -9.13 -2.66
CA VAL A 78 1.57 -10.10 -3.57
C VAL A 78 1.94 -9.41 -4.87
N TYR A 79 3.23 -9.25 -5.09
CA TYR A 79 3.80 -8.49 -6.19
C TYR A 79 5.14 -9.11 -6.63
N GLU A 80 5.15 -9.93 -7.68
CA GLU A 80 6.38 -10.44 -8.29
C GLU A 80 7.01 -9.35 -9.19
N PRO A 81 8.34 -9.07 -9.10
CA PRO A 81 9.35 -9.82 -8.34
C PRO A 81 9.71 -9.22 -6.96
N MET A 82 8.88 -8.35 -6.40
CA MET A 82 9.18 -7.62 -5.15
C MET A 82 8.91 -8.45 -3.89
N ASN A 83 7.67 -8.94 -3.73
CA ASN A 83 7.24 -9.76 -2.58
C ASN A 83 6.27 -10.83 -3.07
N TYR A 84 6.67 -12.09 -3.05
CA TYR A 84 5.83 -13.19 -3.54
C TYR A 84 6.27 -14.54 -2.95
N THR A 85 5.43 -15.56 -3.14
CA THR A 85 5.76 -16.93 -2.78
C THR A 85 6.17 -17.68 -4.04
N ASP A 86 7.36 -18.26 -4.03
CA ASP A 86 7.90 -19.00 -5.16
C ASP A 86 7.25 -20.40 -5.33
N GLU A 87 7.64 -21.13 -6.38
CA GLU A 87 7.13 -22.48 -6.68
C GLU A 87 7.43 -23.51 -5.57
N ASN A 88 8.39 -23.25 -4.69
CA ASN A 88 8.74 -24.10 -3.55
C ASN A 88 7.94 -23.76 -2.28
N GLY A 89 7.13 -22.70 -2.32
CA GLY A 89 6.38 -22.19 -1.19
C GLY A 89 7.20 -21.27 -0.27
N GLU A 90 8.35 -20.77 -0.74
CA GLU A 90 9.24 -19.86 -0.01
C GLU A 90 8.82 -18.41 -0.28
N PHE A 91 8.73 -17.58 0.79
CA PHE A 91 8.46 -16.15 0.65
C PHE A 91 9.73 -15.41 0.28
N VAL A 92 9.78 -14.92 -0.95
CA VAL A 92 10.94 -14.36 -1.64
C VAL A 92 10.58 -13.06 -2.39
N GLY A 93 11.54 -12.46 -3.03
CA GLY A 93 11.42 -11.25 -3.85
C GLY A 93 12.52 -10.26 -3.52
N PHE A 94 12.68 -9.27 -4.38
CA PHE A 94 13.71 -8.25 -4.20
C PHE A 94 13.50 -7.50 -2.88
N ASP A 95 12.29 -6.97 -2.65
CA ASP A 95 11.96 -6.24 -1.43
C ASP A 95 11.99 -7.15 -0.19
N THR A 96 11.53 -8.39 -0.33
CA THR A 96 11.61 -9.39 0.74
C THR A 96 13.06 -9.64 1.17
N ASP A 97 13.95 -9.85 0.21
CA ASP A 97 15.35 -10.17 0.50
C ASP A 97 16.13 -8.93 0.96
N LEU A 98 15.85 -7.75 0.38
CA LEU A 98 16.44 -6.48 0.80
C LEU A 98 16.00 -6.10 2.22
N ALA A 99 14.71 -6.23 2.53
CA ALA A 99 14.20 -5.98 3.87
C ALA A 99 14.82 -6.90 4.92
N LYS A 100 15.00 -8.19 4.61
CA LYS A 100 15.73 -9.14 5.48
C LYS A 100 17.17 -8.67 5.72
N ALA A 101 17.86 -8.20 4.69
CA ALA A 101 19.24 -7.72 4.81
C ALA A 101 19.33 -6.45 5.65
N VAL A 102 18.43 -5.47 5.43
CA VAL A 102 18.35 -4.23 6.22
C VAL A 102 17.99 -4.52 7.69
N CYS A 103 17.01 -5.40 7.95
CA CYS A 103 16.67 -5.80 9.31
C CYS A 103 17.84 -6.45 10.03
N ALA A 104 18.66 -7.24 9.33
CA ALA A 104 19.88 -7.82 9.90
C ALA A 104 20.92 -6.75 10.28
N GLU A 105 21.11 -5.71 9.45
CA GLU A 105 21.98 -4.56 9.76
C GLU A 105 21.47 -3.77 10.98
N LEU A 106 20.14 -3.61 11.09
CA LEU A 106 19.51 -2.93 12.23
C LEU A 106 19.43 -3.82 13.51
N GLY A 107 19.71 -5.11 13.41
CA GLY A 107 19.64 -6.06 14.52
C GLY A 107 18.20 -6.40 14.96
N VAL A 108 17.25 -6.38 14.04
CA VAL A 108 15.83 -6.73 14.25
C VAL A 108 15.38 -7.84 13.30
N GLU A 109 14.26 -8.49 13.60
CA GLU A 109 13.65 -9.49 12.73
C GLU A 109 12.58 -8.85 11.82
N PRO A 110 12.51 -9.19 10.53
CA PRO A 110 11.42 -8.75 9.66
C PRO A 110 10.16 -9.58 9.91
N GLU A 111 9.01 -8.91 10.09
CA GLU A 111 7.69 -9.53 10.12
C GLU A 111 6.86 -9.01 8.95
N PHE A 112 6.55 -9.87 7.98
CA PHE A 112 5.80 -9.48 6.79
C PHE A 112 4.31 -9.68 7.01
N VAL A 113 3.51 -8.63 6.72
CA VAL A 113 2.05 -8.62 6.87
C VAL A 113 1.44 -8.23 5.52
N GLU A 114 0.61 -9.10 4.98
CA GLU A 114 -0.16 -8.80 3.76
C GLU A 114 -1.26 -7.78 4.10
N ILE A 115 -1.29 -6.67 3.37
CA ILE A 115 -2.22 -5.55 3.57
C ILE A 115 -3.10 -5.34 2.33
N ASN A 116 -4.11 -4.50 2.46
CA ASN A 116 -4.80 -3.95 1.30
C ASN A 116 -4.09 -2.66 0.89
N TRP A 117 -3.63 -2.59 -0.38
CA TRP A 117 -2.86 -1.45 -0.87
C TRP A 117 -3.61 -0.12 -0.80
N ASP A 118 -4.91 -0.13 -1.01
CA ASP A 118 -5.76 1.08 -0.91
C ASP A 118 -5.80 1.68 0.51
N THR A 119 -5.57 0.86 1.53
CA THR A 119 -5.57 1.29 2.94
C THR A 119 -4.19 1.41 3.58
N LYS A 120 -3.10 1.27 2.80
CA LYS A 120 -1.70 1.22 3.28
C LYS A 120 -1.32 2.37 4.23
N GLU A 121 -1.72 3.60 3.91
CA GLU A 121 -1.43 4.77 4.74
C GLU A 121 -2.20 4.73 6.08
N THR A 122 -3.42 4.21 6.06
CA THR A 122 -4.22 4.01 7.27
C THR A 122 -3.60 2.94 8.17
N GLU A 123 -3.14 1.83 7.60
CA GLU A 123 -2.43 0.76 8.31
C GLU A 123 -1.15 1.30 8.97
N LEU A 124 -0.39 2.11 8.22
CA LEU A 124 0.83 2.75 8.70
C LEU A 124 0.53 3.73 9.85
N ALA A 125 -0.47 4.59 9.70
CA ALA A 125 -0.89 5.56 10.71
C ALA A 125 -1.43 4.89 11.99
N ALA A 126 -2.11 3.75 11.84
CA ALA A 126 -2.64 2.94 12.95
C ALA A 126 -1.56 2.14 13.70
N LYS A 127 -0.31 2.15 13.24
CA LYS A 127 0.80 1.32 13.74
C LYS A 127 0.51 -0.20 13.64
N SER A 128 -0.34 -0.62 12.68
CA SER A 128 -0.52 -2.03 12.32
C SER A 128 0.71 -2.58 11.61
N ILE A 129 1.38 -1.70 10.86
CA ILE A 129 2.67 -1.91 10.21
C ILE A 129 3.63 -0.78 10.57
N ASP A 130 4.93 -1.03 10.48
CA ASP A 130 5.97 -0.03 10.72
C ASP A 130 6.39 0.66 9.44
N CYS A 131 6.35 -0.06 8.32
CA CYS A 131 6.64 0.48 7.00
C CYS A 131 5.80 -0.17 5.91
N ILE A 132 5.73 0.52 4.76
CA ILE A 132 5.23 0.00 3.48
C ILE A 132 6.45 -0.28 2.62
N TRP A 133 6.71 -1.57 2.30
CA TRP A 133 7.87 -1.99 1.52
C TRP A 133 7.46 -3.01 0.47
N ASN A 134 7.03 -2.52 -0.68
CA ASN A 134 6.42 -3.33 -1.74
C ASN A 134 6.41 -2.58 -3.07
N GLY A 135 7.59 -2.15 -3.54
CA GLY A 135 7.66 -1.36 -4.77
C GLY A 135 6.84 -0.06 -4.68
N LEU A 136 6.95 0.66 -3.56
CA LEU A 136 6.20 1.91 -3.40
C LEU A 136 6.80 3.01 -4.26
N THR A 137 6.07 3.46 -5.27
CA THR A 137 6.44 4.62 -6.09
C THR A 137 6.53 5.88 -5.25
N LEU A 138 7.68 6.54 -5.28
CA LEU A 138 7.87 7.85 -4.66
C LEU A 138 7.17 8.92 -5.52
N THR A 139 6.20 9.60 -4.91
CA THR A 139 5.54 10.77 -5.51
C THR A 139 5.63 11.95 -4.55
N PRO A 140 5.58 13.20 -5.05
CA PRO A 140 5.61 14.38 -4.16
C PRO A 140 4.50 14.35 -3.11
N GLU A 141 3.34 13.75 -3.42
CA GLU A 141 2.23 13.62 -2.48
C GLU A 141 2.56 12.62 -1.37
N ARG A 142 3.11 11.44 -1.71
CA ARG A 142 3.52 10.42 -0.74
C ARG A 142 4.65 10.92 0.16
N GLU A 143 5.65 11.59 -0.41
CA GLU A 143 6.75 12.19 0.35
C GLU A 143 6.28 13.33 1.28
N ALA A 144 5.21 14.05 0.92
CA ALA A 144 4.60 15.05 1.79
C ALA A 144 3.81 14.44 2.96
N ASN A 145 3.27 13.23 2.77
CA ASN A 145 2.39 12.55 3.73
C ASN A 145 3.10 11.51 4.60
N MET A 146 4.21 10.98 4.14
CA MET A 146 4.99 9.92 4.80
C MET A 146 6.47 10.31 4.88
N ALA A 147 7.23 9.66 5.73
CA ALA A 147 8.69 9.74 5.74
C ALA A 147 9.22 8.61 4.85
N CYS A 148 9.86 8.96 3.74
CA CYS A 148 10.35 7.99 2.77
C CYS A 148 11.87 7.87 2.83
N THR A 149 12.38 6.69 2.43
CA THR A 149 13.81 6.50 2.17
C THR A 149 14.23 7.19 0.87
N ASP A 150 15.52 7.25 0.63
CA ASP A 150 16.06 7.48 -0.71
C ASP A 150 15.57 6.39 -1.67
N PRO A 151 15.49 6.67 -2.97
CA PRO A 151 15.07 5.69 -3.96
C PRO A 151 16.08 4.54 -4.05
N TYR A 152 15.56 3.31 -4.30
CA TYR A 152 16.43 2.13 -4.39
C TYR A 152 16.31 1.37 -5.72
N VAL A 153 15.18 1.45 -6.43
CA VAL A 153 14.92 0.76 -7.72
C VAL A 153 14.24 1.71 -8.69
N LYS A 154 14.63 1.66 -9.96
CA LYS A 154 13.97 2.34 -11.08
C LYS A 154 12.80 1.52 -11.57
N ASN A 155 11.68 2.19 -11.84
CA ASN A 155 10.46 1.63 -12.41
C ASN A 155 9.86 2.57 -13.45
N ALA A 156 8.78 2.14 -14.06
CA ALA A 156 7.91 2.95 -14.92
C ALA A 156 6.47 2.44 -14.85
N GLN A 157 5.50 3.29 -15.14
CA GLN A 157 4.14 2.86 -15.40
C GLN A 157 4.00 2.47 -16.87
N VAL A 158 3.37 1.31 -17.15
CA VAL A 158 3.27 0.78 -18.51
C VAL A 158 1.84 0.40 -18.87
N VAL A 159 1.51 0.52 -20.16
CA VAL A 159 0.27 -0.01 -20.72
C VAL A 159 0.48 -1.44 -21.17
N VAL A 160 -0.31 -2.36 -20.63
CA VAL A 160 -0.31 -3.79 -20.98
C VAL A 160 -1.61 -4.13 -21.71
N MET A 161 -1.50 -4.80 -22.87
CA MET A 161 -2.64 -5.21 -23.70
C MET A 161 -2.37 -6.58 -24.32
N LYS A 162 -3.39 -7.14 -24.97
CA LYS A 162 -3.20 -8.32 -25.84
C LYS A 162 -2.27 -7.99 -27.01
N LYS A 163 -1.46 -8.95 -27.43
CA LYS A 163 -0.49 -8.79 -28.52
C LYS A 163 -1.12 -8.27 -29.82
N ASP A 164 -2.32 -8.78 -30.15
CA ASP A 164 -3.07 -8.48 -31.37
C ASP A 164 -3.91 -7.19 -31.26
N ALA A 165 -4.00 -6.57 -30.10
CA ALA A 165 -4.69 -5.30 -29.91
C ALA A 165 -3.94 -4.17 -30.63
N GLY A 166 -4.69 -3.38 -31.41
CA GLY A 166 -4.15 -2.16 -32.03
C GLY A 166 -3.87 -1.11 -30.96
N TYR A 167 -2.70 -0.47 -31.05
CA TYR A 167 -2.30 0.61 -30.14
C TYR A 167 -1.26 1.50 -30.80
N THR A 168 -1.48 2.80 -30.76
CA THR A 168 -0.57 3.83 -31.26
C THR A 168 -0.27 4.93 -30.24
N GLY A 169 -0.99 4.92 -29.11
CA GLY A 169 -0.85 5.86 -28.01
C GLY A 169 -2.10 5.85 -27.12
N THR A 170 -2.07 6.58 -26.00
CA THR A 170 -3.14 6.60 -24.99
C THR A 170 -4.50 7.04 -25.53
N ALA A 171 -4.52 7.81 -26.63
CA ALA A 171 -5.76 8.22 -27.32
C ALA A 171 -6.61 7.04 -27.83
N ASP A 172 -5.99 5.90 -28.13
CA ASP A 172 -6.71 4.68 -28.54
C ASP A 172 -7.49 4.03 -27.38
N LEU A 173 -7.22 4.44 -26.14
CA LEU A 173 -7.83 3.92 -24.93
C LEU A 173 -9.01 4.76 -24.42
N VAL A 174 -9.35 5.87 -25.11
CA VAL A 174 -10.55 6.67 -24.81
C VAL A 174 -11.80 5.80 -24.94
N GLY A 175 -12.61 5.74 -23.87
CA GLY A 175 -13.83 4.93 -23.80
C GLY A 175 -13.61 3.42 -23.71
N LYS A 176 -12.36 2.98 -23.47
CA LYS A 176 -11.99 1.58 -23.22
C LYS A 176 -12.08 1.24 -21.76
N THR A 177 -12.21 -0.05 -21.44
CA THR A 177 -12.13 -0.54 -20.08
C THR A 177 -10.68 -0.71 -19.66
N LEU A 178 -10.25 0.07 -18.67
CA LEU A 178 -8.91 0.07 -18.11
C LEU A 178 -8.93 -0.55 -16.72
N VAL A 179 -7.87 -1.24 -16.37
CA VAL A 179 -7.76 -1.86 -15.05
C VAL A 179 -6.43 -1.50 -14.38
N ALA A 180 -6.47 -1.22 -13.07
CA ALA A 180 -5.33 -0.95 -12.23
C ALA A 180 -5.57 -1.44 -10.79
N GLU A 181 -4.51 -1.52 -9.97
CA GLU A 181 -4.65 -1.77 -8.55
C GLU A 181 -5.15 -0.50 -7.84
N ALA A 182 -6.11 -0.67 -6.92
CA ALA A 182 -6.69 0.42 -6.14
C ALA A 182 -5.63 1.12 -5.26
N GLY A 183 -5.62 2.46 -5.24
CA GLY A 183 -4.69 3.28 -4.46
C GLY A 183 -3.24 3.22 -4.94
N SER A 184 -2.97 2.67 -6.13
CA SER A 184 -1.62 2.57 -6.71
C SER A 184 -1.26 3.77 -7.60
N ALA A 185 0.03 3.89 -7.94
CA ALA A 185 0.51 4.83 -8.95
C ALA A 185 -0.07 4.54 -10.34
N CYS A 186 -0.44 3.28 -10.61
CA CYS A 186 -1.13 2.88 -11.84
C CYS A 186 -2.50 3.55 -11.95
N GLU A 187 -3.31 3.54 -10.87
CA GLU A 187 -4.60 4.23 -10.82
C GLU A 187 -4.43 5.74 -10.94
N GLU A 188 -3.44 6.31 -10.23
CA GLU A 188 -3.10 7.74 -10.32
C GLU A 188 -2.72 8.14 -11.75
N THR A 189 -1.94 7.30 -12.45
CA THR A 189 -1.55 7.51 -13.85
C THR A 189 -2.78 7.51 -14.77
N ILE A 190 -3.71 6.57 -14.61
CA ILE A 190 -4.94 6.54 -15.40
C ILE A 190 -5.77 7.80 -15.16
N THR A 191 -5.97 8.18 -13.90
CA THR A 191 -6.84 9.32 -13.55
C THR A 191 -6.21 10.67 -13.89
N GLY A 192 -4.88 10.74 -13.94
CA GLY A 192 -4.11 11.95 -14.26
C GLY A 192 -3.85 12.18 -15.77
N ASP A 193 -3.91 11.14 -16.61
CA ASP A 193 -3.69 11.28 -18.06
C ASP A 193 -4.95 11.78 -18.78
N GLU A 194 -4.78 12.70 -19.74
CA GLU A 194 -5.89 13.34 -20.45
C GLU A 194 -6.75 12.37 -21.29
N ASN A 195 -6.17 11.26 -21.75
CA ASN A 195 -6.85 10.26 -22.58
C ASN A 195 -7.33 9.08 -21.72
N LEU A 196 -6.46 8.53 -20.86
CA LEU A 196 -6.78 7.37 -20.02
C LEU A 196 -7.94 7.67 -19.07
N SER A 197 -8.01 8.89 -18.52
CA SER A 197 -9.11 9.31 -17.63
C SER A 197 -10.49 9.35 -18.31
N GLN A 198 -10.55 9.26 -19.63
CA GLN A 198 -11.78 9.13 -20.40
C GLN A 198 -12.20 7.66 -20.64
N GLY A 199 -11.42 6.69 -20.16
CA GLY A 199 -11.77 5.28 -20.13
C GLY A 199 -12.69 4.93 -18.95
N GLU A 200 -13.19 3.70 -18.94
CA GLU A 200 -13.88 3.11 -17.79
C GLU A 200 -12.84 2.43 -16.89
N LEU A 201 -12.51 3.03 -15.76
CA LEU A 201 -11.56 2.47 -14.81
C LEU A 201 -12.24 1.43 -13.92
N VAL A 202 -11.65 0.24 -13.86
CA VAL A 202 -11.99 -0.84 -12.93
C VAL A 202 -10.78 -1.10 -12.04
N THR A 203 -10.94 -1.01 -10.72
CA THR A 203 -9.84 -1.27 -9.80
C THR A 203 -9.84 -2.71 -9.28
N LYS A 204 -8.64 -3.23 -8.98
CA LYS A 204 -8.38 -4.55 -8.40
C LYS A 204 -7.61 -4.41 -7.08
N THR A 205 -7.58 -5.48 -6.33
CA THR A 205 -6.87 -5.52 -5.04
C THR A 205 -5.37 -5.67 -5.20
N VAL A 206 -4.92 -6.35 -6.27
CA VAL A 206 -3.51 -6.56 -6.61
C VAL A 206 -3.28 -6.44 -8.11
N GLN A 207 -2.08 -6.06 -8.53
CA GLN A 207 -1.75 -5.88 -9.95
C GLN A 207 -1.86 -7.17 -10.79
N THR A 208 -1.58 -8.32 -10.20
CA THR A 208 -1.70 -9.61 -10.89
C THR A 208 -3.13 -9.88 -11.38
N ASP A 209 -4.16 -9.45 -10.63
CA ASP A 209 -5.55 -9.56 -11.05
C ASP A 209 -5.84 -8.70 -12.28
N CYS A 210 -5.13 -7.58 -12.46
CA CYS A 210 -5.25 -6.75 -13.65
C CYS A 210 -4.77 -7.50 -14.91
N LEU A 211 -3.66 -8.27 -14.82
CA LEU A 211 -3.20 -9.12 -15.92
C LEU A 211 -4.24 -10.18 -16.31
N MET A 212 -4.91 -10.77 -15.31
CA MET A 212 -5.97 -11.76 -15.54
C MET A 212 -7.15 -11.15 -16.31
N GLU A 213 -7.59 -9.94 -15.97
CA GLU A 213 -8.69 -9.25 -16.66
C GLU A 213 -8.37 -8.97 -18.13
N VAL A 214 -7.16 -8.49 -18.43
CA VAL A 214 -6.73 -8.27 -19.81
C VAL A 214 -6.59 -9.58 -20.57
N ALA A 215 -6.01 -10.62 -19.96
CA ALA A 215 -5.87 -11.94 -20.59
C ALA A 215 -7.24 -12.56 -20.89
N ALA A 216 -8.21 -12.45 -19.97
CA ALA A 216 -9.58 -12.90 -20.16
C ALA A 216 -10.35 -12.07 -21.20
N GLY A 217 -9.97 -10.81 -21.40
CA GLY A 217 -10.65 -9.86 -22.31
C GLY A 217 -11.83 -9.18 -21.68
N THR A 218 -11.88 -9.09 -20.36
CA THR A 218 -12.84 -8.32 -19.58
C THR A 218 -12.37 -6.87 -19.38
N ALA A 219 -11.07 -6.60 -19.57
CA ALA A 219 -10.50 -5.28 -19.75
C ALA A 219 -9.74 -5.19 -21.07
N ASP A 220 -9.74 -3.98 -21.69
CA ASP A 220 -9.00 -3.70 -22.91
C ASP A 220 -7.49 -3.52 -22.64
N ALA A 221 -7.15 -2.85 -21.54
CA ALA A 221 -5.77 -2.60 -21.13
C ALA A 221 -5.63 -2.55 -19.61
N ALA A 222 -4.43 -2.85 -19.11
CA ALA A 222 -4.01 -2.57 -17.75
C ALA A 222 -2.91 -1.51 -17.74
N VAL A 223 -2.91 -0.64 -16.73
CA VAL A 223 -1.73 0.15 -16.36
C VAL A 223 -1.10 -0.53 -15.16
N LEU A 224 0.19 -0.86 -15.28
CA LEU A 224 0.94 -1.67 -14.32
C LEU A 224 2.35 -1.13 -14.16
N ASP A 225 3.00 -1.57 -13.10
CA ASP A 225 4.43 -1.37 -12.93
C ASP A 225 5.23 -2.19 -13.96
N LEU A 226 6.24 -1.56 -14.54
CA LEU A 226 7.14 -2.19 -15.52
C LEU A 226 7.84 -3.41 -14.92
N THR A 227 8.23 -3.34 -13.66
CA THR A 227 8.90 -4.43 -12.95
C THR A 227 8.02 -5.68 -12.88
N LEU A 228 6.73 -5.55 -12.52
CA LEU A 228 5.76 -6.65 -12.53
C LEU A 228 5.49 -7.13 -13.96
N ALA A 229 5.21 -6.20 -14.88
CA ALA A 229 4.90 -6.56 -16.26
C ALA A 229 6.06 -7.34 -16.91
N THR A 230 7.31 -6.93 -16.66
CA THR A 230 8.50 -7.61 -17.18
C THR A 230 8.69 -9.00 -16.57
N ALA A 231 8.38 -9.20 -15.29
CA ALA A 231 8.51 -10.47 -14.62
C ALA A 231 7.44 -11.48 -15.06
N MET A 232 6.21 -11.03 -15.28
CA MET A 232 5.06 -11.91 -15.47
C MET A 232 4.63 -12.10 -16.92
N ILE A 233 5.01 -11.21 -17.85
CA ILE A 233 4.60 -11.24 -19.24
C ILE A 233 5.72 -11.81 -20.11
N GLY A 234 5.41 -12.76 -20.97
CA GLY A 234 6.36 -13.28 -21.96
C GLY A 234 6.15 -14.72 -22.32
N GLU A 235 6.99 -15.20 -23.21
CA GLU A 235 6.95 -16.58 -23.66
C GLU A 235 7.30 -17.53 -22.51
N GLY A 236 6.46 -18.52 -22.28
CA GLY A 236 6.62 -19.47 -21.17
C GLY A 236 5.90 -19.08 -19.88
N THR A 237 5.28 -17.90 -19.82
CA THR A 237 4.43 -17.48 -18.68
C THR A 237 2.94 -17.68 -18.99
N ASP A 238 2.10 -17.58 -17.96
CA ASP A 238 0.63 -17.65 -18.10
C ASP A 238 0.08 -16.49 -18.92
N TYR A 239 0.85 -15.40 -19.05
CA TYR A 239 0.48 -14.18 -19.79
C TYR A 239 1.24 -14.04 -21.13
N ALA A 240 1.60 -15.15 -21.75
CA ALA A 240 2.30 -15.16 -23.05
C ALA A 240 1.55 -14.48 -24.19
N ASN A 241 0.25 -14.23 -24.07
CA ASN A 241 -0.58 -13.52 -25.03
C ASN A 241 -0.65 -11.99 -24.80
N LEU A 242 -0.05 -11.50 -23.73
CA LEU A 242 0.03 -10.08 -23.41
C LEU A 242 1.36 -9.47 -23.83
N VAL A 243 1.41 -8.14 -23.90
CA VAL A 243 2.61 -7.37 -24.24
C VAL A 243 2.52 -5.97 -23.64
N ILE A 244 3.66 -5.43 -23.25
CA ILE A 244 3.82 -4.01 -22.92
C ILE A 244 3.73 -3.23 -24.26
N LYS A 245 2.80 -2.29 -24.33
CA LYS A 245 2.57 -1.44 -25.52
C LYS A 245 3.22 -0.08 -25.42
N ASP A 246 3.30 0.47 -24.21
CA ASP A 246 3.79 1.83 -23.98
C ASP A 246 4.39 1.93 -22.57
N GLU A 247 5.34 2.84 -22.42
CA GLU A 247 5.89 3.28 -21.14
C GLU A 247 5.43 4.73 -20.93
N LEU A 248 4.69 4.96 -19.85
CA LEU A 248 4.02 6.24 -19.59
C LEU A 248 4.91 7.19 -18.80
N ASN A 249 5.32 6.79 -17.60
CA ASN A 249 6.16 7.60 -16.72
C ASN A 249 7.29 6.77 -16.17
N ALA A 250 8.51 7.30 -16.18
CA ALA A 250 9.61 6.79 -15.38
C ALA A 250 9.41 7.22 -13.91
N GLU A 251 9.70 6.34 -12.99
CA GLU A 251 9.57 6.56 -11.55
C GLU A 251 10.59 5.75 -10.76
N GLU A 252 10.60 5.93 -9.45
CA GLU A 252 11.50 5.22 -8.55
C GLU A 252 10.76 4.72 -7.33
N TYR A 253 11.22 3.60 -6.76
CA TYR A 253 10.68 3.02 -5.54
C TYR A 253 11.45 3.43 -4.30
N GLY A 254 10.72 3.66 -3.22
CA GLY A 254 11.23 3.86 -1.87
C GLY A 254 10.45 3.07 -0.84
N VAL A 255 10.91 3.11 0.39
CA VAL A 255 10.22 2.56 1.56
C VAL A 255 9.57 3.71 2.32
N ALA A 256 8.30 3.56 2.68
CA ALA A 256 7.58 4.61 3.42
C ALA A 256 7.32 4.21 4.87
N PHE A 257 7.51 5.18 5.74
CA PHE A 257 7.29 5.13 7.18
C PHE A 257 6.28 6.23 7.59
N ARG A 258 5.79 6.20 8.82
CA ARG A 258 4.90 7.24 9.35
C ARG A 258 5.50 8.63 9.16
N LYS A 259 4.66 9.61 8.90
CA LYS A 259 5.10 10.99 8.77
C LYS A 259 5.86 11.43 10.05
N GLY A 260 7.06 12.00 9.85
CA GLY A 260 7.93 12.40 10.94
C GLY A 260 8.76 11.28 11.57
N SER A 261 8.67 10.06 11.05
CA SER A 261 9.49 8.92 11.51
C SER A 261 10.97 9.19 11.25
N ASP A 262 11.81 8.76 12.17
CA ASP A 262 13.27 8.82 12.10
C ASP A 262 13.91 7.55 11.49
N VAL A 263 13.11 6.54 11.19
CA VAL A 263 13.56 5.25 10.64
C VAL A 263 14.20 5.36 9.25
N PRO A 264 13.71 6.22 8.30
CA PRO A 264 14.30 6.31 6.97
C PRO A 264 15.80 6.57 6.96
N ALA A 265 16.30 7.38 7.89
CA ALA A 265 17.73 7.67 7.99
C ALA A 265 18.55 6.40 8.28
N ALA A 266 18.10 5.56 9.20
CA ALA A 266 18.78 4.31 9.55
C ALA A 266 18.68 3.28 8.41
N VAL A 267 17.55 3.24 7.68
CA VAL A 267 17.40 2.37 6.50
C VAL A 267 18.30 2.83 5.35
N ASN A 268 18.44 4.13 5.12
CA ASN A 268 19.35 4.67 4.11
C ASN A 268 20.83 4.34 4.44
N GLU A 269 21.24 4.44 5.71
CA GLU A 269 22.56 4.01 6.14
C GLU A 269 22.78 2.50 5.88
N ALA A 270 21.75 1.67 6.11
CA ALA A 270 21.81 0.24 5.77
C ALA A 270 21.87 0.01 4.25
N PHE A 271 21.12 0.78 3.44
CA PHE A 271 21.22 0.72 1.97
C PHE A 271 22.64 1.06 1.49
N ASP A 272 23.26 2.08 2.05
CA ASP A 272 24.65 2.45 1.71
C ASP A 272 25.64 1.33 2.05
N ALA A 273 25.49 0.68 3.19
CA ALA A 273 26.31 -0.47 3.58
C ALA A 273 26.12 -1.64 2.62
N LEU A 274 24.87 -1.99 2.26
CA LEU A 274 24.52 -3.08 1.34
C LEU A 274 24.89 -2.76 -0.13
N LYS A 275 24.92 -1.49 -0.52
CA LYS A 275 25.51 -1.05 -1.81
C LYS A 275 27.04 -1.24 -1.78
N ALA A 276 27.68 -0.81 -0.71
CA ALA A 276 29.14 -0.86 -0.60
C ALA A 276 29.72 -2.29 -0.59
N ASP A 277 29.02 -3.26 0.00
CA ASP A 277 29.42 -4.67 0.02
C ASP A 277 28.94 -5.47 -1.21
N GLY A 278 28.15 -4.84 -2.10
CA GLY A 278 27.62 -5.42 -3.33
C GLY A 278 26.43 -6.37 -3.13
N THR A 279 25.79 -6.33 -1.97
CA THR A 279 24.58 -7.14 -1.70
C THR A 279 23.38 -6.64 -2.53
N MET A 280 23.15 -5.32 -2.60
CA MET A 280 22.09 -4.76 -3.44
C MET A 280 22.29 -5.08 -4.92
N ASP A 281 23.51 -5.01 -5.45
CA ASP A 281 23.80 -5.37 -6.84
C ASP A 281 23.47 -6.84 -7.14
N LYS A 282 23.82 -7.76 -6.22
CA LYS A 282 23.49 -9.18 -6.36
C LYS A 282 22.00 -9.43 -6.35
N LEU A 283 21.25 -8.73 -5.48
CA LEU A 283 19.80 -8.83 -5.43
C LEU A 283 19.16 -8.27 -6.72
N ALA A 284 19.61 -7.10 -7.18
CA ALA A 284 19.14 -6.51 -8.43
C ALA A 284 19.39 -7.45 -9.63
N GLN A 285 20.58 -8.06 -9.70
CA GLN A 285 20.89 -9.05 -10.72
C GLN A 285 20.01 -10.31 -10.60
N LYS A 286 19.79 -10.81 -9.37
CA LYS A 286 18.94 -12.00 -9.11
C LYS A 286 17.52 -11.81 -9.63
N TYR A 287 16.97 -10.62 -9.42
CA TYR A 287 15.59 -10.28 -9.78
C TYR A 287 15.45 -9.48 -11.08
N SER A 288 16.55 -9.28 -11.82
CA SER A 288 16.58 -8.55 -13.09
C SER A 288 16.07 -7.11 -12.99
N LEU A 289 16.38 -6.43 -11.90
CA LEU A 289 15.97 -5.04 -11.63
C LEU A 289 17.12 -4.06 -11.86
N THR A 290 16.78 -2.78 -12.06
CA THR A 290 17.72 -1.67 -12.18
C THR A 290 17.68 -0.83 -10.90
N LEU A 291 18.80 -0.72 -10.21
CA LEU A 291 18.89 0.13 -9.02
C LEU A 291 18.75 1.60 -9.40
N ALA A 292 18.22 2.40 -8.47
CA ALA A 292 18.29 3.85 -8.51
C ALA A 292 19.74 4.32 -8.36
N ASP A 293 20.05 5.54 -8.86
CA ASP A 293 21.39 6.13 -8.88
C ASP A 293 21.93 6.45 -7.50
#